data_75a705b5a2dbe64b2591196400ca7363
#
_entry.id   75a705b5a2dbe64b2591196400ca7363
#
_cell.length_a   1.000
_cell.length_b   1.000
_cell.length_c   1.000
_cell.angle_alpha   90.00
_cell.angle_beta   90.00
_cell.angle_gamma   90.00
#
_symmetry.space_group_name_H-M   'P 1'
#
loop_
_entity.id
_entity.type
_entity.pdbx_description
1 polymer ?
#
loop_
_entity_poly.entity_id
_entity_poly.type
_entity_poly.pdbx_seq_one_letter_code
_entity_poly.pdbx_strand_id
1 'polypeptide(L)'
;MDLEAFGANPNGVLVPISGTDPRTGTQFRHKAFLPHPLPREVPELSAETWAPVSQASVALGRLDQAGHQVPNPGLLRRPSIRREAVSTSALEGSFAPFQDVLEADVAEEESEASPAVREVLNYVEVAELALDRIGLRPISVGMLSELHAILVRGTPGDSQDAGRVREIQVVIGPEGSRVEDARYVPPPPGDQLVSGLSDWESWIQNEGIDPVVAVGLAHYQFEALHPFDDGNGRLGRLVVVLQLIRRGALHEGLLTISTWLEQRRKEYQDHLLRVSQTGDFDPWVRFMAQALRAGAEAAIDRIARLLELQDMHRETIRTYPLRGVAAQIAEDLIGRPVVTPTAAARIYDVSYQAANSAIARLLEAGLLDEVTGRRYGRVFVSGDVLNAIQG
;
A
#
# COMPACT_ATOMS: atom_id res chain seq x y z
N MET A 1 15.03 0.42 -23.74
CA MET A 1 15.45 1.55 -22.86
C MET A 1 16.27 2.53 -23.68
N ASP A 2 16.00 3.83 -23.56
CA ASP A 2 16.78 4.89 -24.23
C ASP A 2 18.15 5.07 -23.53
N LEU A 3 19.17 4.41 -24.05
CA LEU A 3 20.50 4.36 -23.43
C LEU A 3 21.22 5.73 -23.42
N GLU A 4 20.90 6.64 -24.35
CA GLU A 4 21.53 7.95 -24.40
C GLU A 4 21.08 8.80 -23.21
N ALA A 5 19.79 8.73 -22.86
CA ALA A 5 19.23 9.45 -21.73
C ALA A 5 19.83 9.05 -20.37
N PHE A 6 20.39 7.83 -20.25
CA PHE A 6 21.03 7.36 -19.03
C PHE A 6 22.54 7.56 -18.98
N GLY A 7 23.15 7.91 -20.13
CA GLY A 7 24.62 7.91 -20.28
C GLY A 7 25.36 9.00 -19.51
N ALA A 8 24.67 10.06 -19.09
CA ALA A 8 25.24 11.21 -18.36
C ALA A 8 24.78 11.29 -16.91
N ASN A 9 24.08 10.27 -16.40
CA ASN A 9 23.55 10.32 -15.04
C ASN A 9 24.67 10.17 -13.98
N PRO A 10 24.83 11.16 -13.05
CA PRO A 10 25.81 11.07 -11.98
C PRO A 10 25.46 10.05 -10.89
N ASN A 11 24.18 9.60 -10.82
CA ASN A 11 23.66 8.75 -9.75
C ASN A 11 23.58 7.27 -10.16
N GLY A 12 24.25 6.86 -11.22
CA GLY A 12 24.31 5.46 -11.63
C GLY A 12 25.15 5.24 -12.89
N VAL A 13 25.29 3.99 -13.26
CA VAL A 13 26.06 3.55 -14.44
C VAL A 13 25.29 2.55 -15.27
N LEU A 14 25.54 2.53 -16.57
CA LEU A 14 25.05 1.51 -17.47
C LEU A 14 25.99 0.31 -17.48
N VAL A 15 25.53 -0.85 -17.03
CA VAL A 15 26.28 -2.10 -17.00
C VAL A 15 25.81 -3.04 -18.15
N PRO A 16 26.72 -3.75 -18.84
CA PRO A 16 26.32 -4.67 -19.89
C PRO A 16 25.60 -5.89 -19.31
N ILE A 17 24.54 -6.31 -19.99
CA ILE A 17 23.79 -7.52 -19.67
C ILE A 17 23.63 -8.38 -20.92
N SER A 18 23.58 -9.70 -20.75
CA SER A 18 23.22 -10.65 -21.78
C SER A 18 22.53 -11.85 -21.18
N GLY A 19 21.64 -12.46 -21.92
CA GLY A 19 20.89 -13.60 -21.45
C GLY A 19 19.94 -14.13 -22.51
N THR A 20 19.05 -15.01 -22.09
CA THR A 20 17.94 -15.51 -22.91
C THR A 20 16.63 -15.07 -22.28
N ASP A 21 15.76 -14.45 -23.05
CA ASP A 21 14.41 -14.12 -22.60
C ASP A 21 13.65 -15.44 -22.33
N PRO A 22 13.24 -15.72 -21.08
CA PRO A 22 12.61 -17.00 -20.75
C PRO A 22 11.26 -17.22 -21.44
N ARG A 23 10.59 -16.15 -21.91
CA ARG A 23 9.29 -16.22 -22.59
C ARG A 23 9.41 -16.56 -24.06
N THR A 24 10.46 -16.05 -24.71
CA THR A 24 10.62 -16.17 -26.17
C THR A 24 11.76 -17.11 -26.60
N GLY A 25 12.66 -17.45 -25.67
CA GLY A 25 13.89 -18.19 -25.96
C GLY A 25 14.93 -17.36 -26.77
N THR A 26 14.67 -16.06 -26.97
CA THR A 26 15.55 -15.19 -27.77
C THR A 26 16.73 -14.69 -26.93
N GLN A 27 17.93 -14.79 -27.47
CA GLN A 27 19.11 -14.20 -26.85
C GLN A 27 19.07 -12.67 -26.97
N PHE A 28 19.45 -11.97 -25.90
CA PHE A 28 19.59 -10.52 -25.89
C PHE A 28 20.98 -10.08 -25.43
N ARG A 29 21.41 -8.92 -25.89
CA ARG A 29 22.54 -8.15 -25.38
C ARG A 29 22.10 -6.70 -25.23
N HIS A 30 22.17 -6.19 -24.03
CA HIS A 30 21.70 -4.82 -23.74
C HIS A 30 22.49 -4.21 -22.58
N LYS A 31 22.03 -3.10 -22.03
CA LYS A 31 22.56 -2.51 -20.80
C LYS A 31 21.43 -2.35 -19.78
N ALA A 32 21.77 -2.57 -18.52
CA ALA A 32 20.94 -2.29 -17.36
C ALA A 32 21.45 -1.03 -16.65
N PHE A 33 20.58 -0.32 -15.97
CA PHE A 33 20.98 0.80 -15.13
C PHE A 33 21.24 0.29 -13.71
N LEU A 34 22.46 0.53 -13.20
CA LEU A 34 22.85 0.26 -11.82
C LEU A 34 22.90 1.60 -11.08
N PRO A 35 21.92 1.90 -10.21
CA PRO A 35 21.95 3.12 -9.42
C PRO A 35 23.09 3.06 -8.40
N HIS A 36 23.76 4.19 -8.18
CA HIS A 36 24.69 4.34 -7.06
C HIS A 36 23.94 4.33 -5.73
N PRO A 37 24.61 3.99 -4.61
CA PRO A 37 24.03 4.14 -3.29
C PRO A 37 23.50 5.57 -3.08
N LEU A 38 22.41 5.69 -2.33
CA LEU A 38 21.86 6.99 -1.97
C LEU A 38 22.89 7.87 -1.22
N PRO A 39 22.89 9.17 -1.44
CA PRO A 39 23.83 10.08 -0.77
C PRO A 39 23.56 10.08 0.73
N ARG A 40 24.62 10.21 1.52
CA ARG A 40 24.50 10.29 3.00
C ARG A 40 23.92 11.62 3.47
N GLU A 41 24.07 12.65 2.69
CA GLU A 41 23.51 13.98 2.93
C GLU A 41 22.28 14.21 2.02
N VAL A 42 21.42 15.11 2.43
CA VAL A 42 20.26 15.50 1.60
C VAL A 42 20.78 16.08 0.30
N PRO A 43 20.31 15.62 -0.87
CA PRO A 43 20.65 16.25 -2.14
C PRO A 43 20.21 17.72 -2.13
N GLU A 44 20.84 18.53 -2.95
CA GLU A 44 20.45 19.92 -3.10
C GLU A 44 19.00 20.02 -3.59
N LEU A 45 18.14 20.63 -2.76
CA LEU A 45 16.73 20.83 -3.05
C LEU A 45 16.42 22.31 -3.15
N SER A 46 15.61 22.68 -4.13
CA SER A 46 15.16 24.05 -4.34
C SER A 46 14.21 24.53 -3.23
N ALA A 47 14.11 25.84 -3.06
CA ALA A 47 13.12 26.46 -2.18
C ALA A 47 11.67 26.06 -2.56
N GLU A 48 11.42 25.85 -3.85
CA GLU A 48 10.12 25.36 -4.36
C GLU A 48 9.80 23.94 -3.90
N THR A 49 10.80 23.11 -3.59
CA THR A 49 10.63 21.76 -3.08
C THR A 49 10.52 21.73 -1.56
N TRP A 50 11.27 22.60 -0.85
CA TRP A 50 11.17 22.70 0.61
C TRP A 50 9.79 23.16 1.10
N ALA A 51 9.07 23.97 0.33
CA ALA A 51 7.71 24.40 0.70
C ALA A 51 6.72 23.21 0.76
N PRO A 52 6.57 22.35 -0.28
CA PRO A 52 5.80 21.11 -0.20
C PRO A 52 6.28 20.12 0.89
N VAL A 53 7.59 19.98 1.10
CA VAL A 53 8.14 19.13 2.17
C VAL A 53 7.65 19.58 3.54
N SER A 54 7.75 20.87 3.84
CA SER A 54 7.23 21.45 5.09
C SER A 54 5.72 21.26 5.23
N GLN A 55 4.96 21.47 4.15
CA GLN A 55 3.51 21.26 4.16
C GLN A 55 3.13 19.78 4.39
N ALA A 56 3.87 18.85 3.80
CA ALA A 56 3.68 17.42 4.02
C ALA A 56 3.97 17.04 5.48
N SER A 57 5.05 17.55 6.07
CA SER A 57 5.39 17.31 7.48
C SER A 57 4.28 17.80 8.41
N VAL A 58 3.71 18.98 8.15
CA VAL A 58 2.57 19.52 8.91
C VAL A 58 1.33 18.63 8.75
N ALA A 59 1.03 18.19 7.52
CA ALA A 59 -0.13 17.33 7.25
C ALA A 59 0.01 15.95 7.92
N LEU A 60 1.20 15.36 7.89
CA LEU A 60 1.51 14.10 8.59
C LEU A 60 1.34 14.24 10.10
N GLY A 61 1.85 15.32 10.72
CA GLY A 61 1.66 15.57 12.15
C GLY A 61 0.18 15.77 12.54
N ARG A 62 -0.63 16.40 11.66
CA ARG A 62 -2.08 16.52 11.88
C ARG A 62 -2.80 15.17 11.75
N LEU A 63 -2.39 14.33 10.79
CA LEU A 63 -2.92 12.99 10.65
C LEU A 63 -2.60 12.13 11.87
N ASP A 64 -1.37 12.19 12.34
CA ASP A 64 -0.94 11.48 13.54
C ASP A 64 -1.75 11.89 14.77
N GLN A 65 -1.92 13.20 14.98
CA GLN A 65 -2.75 13.72 16.05
C GLN A 65 -4.22 13.28 15.93
N ALA A 66 -4.79 13.25 14.70
CA ALA A 66 -6.15 12.76 14.49
C ALA A 66 -6.29 11.28 14.86
N GLY A 67 -5.28 10.46 14.55
CA GLY A 67 -5.22 9.04 14.94
C GLY A 67 -5.22 8.84 16.46
N HIS A 68 -4.46 9.66 17.20
CA HIS A 68 -4.38 9.59 18.66
C HIS A 68 -5.68 9.97 19.38
N GLN A 69 -6.54 10.77 18.78
CA GLN A 69 -7.82 11.16 19.38
C GLN A 69 -8.89 10.07 19.33
N VAL A 70 -8.64 9.00 18.60
CA VAL A 70 -9.60 7.90 18.44
C VAL A 70 -9.42 6.87 19.55
N PRO A 71 -10.49 6.51 20.28
CA PRO A 71 -10.40 5.51 21.36
C PRO A 71 -9.93 4.14 20.91
N ASN A 72 -10.22 3.77 19.67
CA ASN A 72 -9.79 2.51 19.05
C ASN A 72 -9.23 2.78 17.63
N PRO A 73 -7.94 3.17 17.51
CA PRO A 73 -7.31 3.44 16.20
C PRO A 73 -7.39 2.26 15.22
N GLY A 74 -7.42 1.03 15.73
CA GLY A 74 -7.54 -0.18 14.92
C GLY A 74 -8.80 -0.22 14.04
N LEU A 75 -9.91 0.39 14.48
CA LEU A 75 -11.13 0.48 13.66
C LEU A 75 -10.92 1.38 12.42
N LEU A 76 -10.16 2.47 12.55
CA LEU A 76 -9.86 3.37 11.43
C LEU A 76 -8.73 2.85 10.54
N ARG A 77 -7.78 2.09 11.10
CA ARG A 77 -6.68 1.47 10.35
C ARG A 77 -7.19 0.48 9.30
N ARG A 78 -8.21 -0.33 9.66
CA ARG A 78 -8.78 -1.34 8.74
C ARG A 78 -9.26 -0.77 7.40
N PRO A 79 -10.17 0.20 7.34
CA PRO A 79 -10.62 0.78 6.08
C PRO A 79 -9.50 1.50 5.33
N SER A 80 -8.55 2.13 6.04
CA SER A 80 -7.40 2.80 5.43
C SER A 80 -6.49 1.81 4.70
N ILE A 81 -6.14 0.67 5.31
CA ILE A 81 -5.33 -0.36 4.67
C ILE A 81 -6.04 -0.93 3.44
N ARG A 82 -7.35 -1.20 3.51
CA ARG A 82 -8.10 -1.75 2.37
C ARG A 82 -8.19 -0.78 1.20
N ARG A 83 -8.36 0.51 1.50
CA ARG A 83 -8.32 1.55 0.47
C ARG A 83 -6.94 1.66 -0.18
N GLU A 84 -5.89 1.66 0.61
CA GLU A 84 -4.51 1.63 0.12
C GLU A 84 -4.26 0.38 -0.74
N ALA A 85 -4.74 -0.78 -0.30
CA ALA A 85 -4.61 -2.06 -1.00
C ALA A 85 -5.26 -2.03 -2.39
N VAL A 86 -6.48 -1.50 -2.50
CA VAL A 86 -7.16 -1.37 -3.80
C VAL A 86 -6.39 -0.44 -4.73
N SER A 87 -6.02 0.76 -4.27
CA SER A 87 -5.33 1.72 -5.13
C SER A 87 -3.90 1.30 -5.48
N THR A 88 -3.17 0.67 -4.54
CA THR A 88 -1.82 0.18 -4.82
C THR A 88 -1.83 -0.99 -5.82
N SER A 89 -2.83 -1.86 -5.79
CA SER A 89 -3.00 -2.93 -6.77
C SER A 89 -3.44 -2.38 -8.14
N ALA A 90 -4.31 -1.38 -8.16
CA ALA A 90 -4.72 -0.70 -9.39
C ALA A 90 -3.54 0.00 -10.11
N LEU A 91 -2.58 0.54 -9.37
CA LEU A 91 -1.32 1.06 -9.91
C LEU A 91 -0.51 0.00 -10.67
N GLU A 92 -0.60 -1.26 -10.28
CA GLU A 92 0.05 -2.38 -10.96
C GLU A 92 -0.81 -3.01 -12.06
N GLY A 93 -2.06 -2.57 -12.21
CA GLY A 93 -3.00 -3.04 -13.24
C GLY A 93 -4.02 -4.06 -12.75
N SER A 94 -4.06 -4.37 -11.44
CA SER A 94 -5.05 -5.26 -10.83
C SER A 94 -6.22 -4.44 -10.28
N PHE A 95 -7.37 -4.49 -10.95
CA PHE A 95 -8.55 -3.72 -10.59
C PHE A 95 -9.58 -4.60 -9.87
N ALA A 96 -9.86 -4.32 -8.60
CA ALA A 96 -10.89 -4.95 -7.81
C ALA A 96 -11.85 -3.87 -7.26
N PRO A 97 -13.18 -4.04 -7.42
CA PRO A 97 -14.14 -3.16 -6.78
C PRO A 97 -13.97 -3.20 -5.25
N PHE A 98 -13.99 -2.04 -4.60
CA PHE A 98 -13.77 -1.95 -3.15
C PHE A 98 -14.78 -2.77 -2.34
N GLN A 99 -16.04 -2.82 -2.82
CA GLN A 99 -17.09 -3.61 -2.18
C GLN A 99 -16.77 -5.11 -2.24
N ASP A 100 -16.31 -5.63 -3.39
CA ASP A 100 -15.94 -7.05 -3.56
C ASP A 100 -14.82 -7.46 -2.61
N VAL A 101 -13.87 -6.56 -2.37
CA VAL A 101 -12.78 -6.78 -1.40
C VAL A 101 -13.33 -6.89 0.02
N LEU A 102 -14.26 -6.02 0.41
CA LEU A 102 -14.86 -6.06 1.76
C LEU A 102 -15.78 -7.27 1.95
N GLU A 103 -16.50 -7.69 0.91
CA GLU A 103 -17.32 -8.90 0.93
C GLU A 103 -16.45 -10.15 1.08
N ALA A 104 -15.34 -10.23 0.32
CA ALA A 104 -14.39 -11.33 0.39
C ALA A 104 -13.65 -11.39 1.74
N ASP A 105 -13.35 -10.24 2.36
CA ASP A 105 -12.71 -10.15 3.70
C ASP A 105 -13.58 -10.76 4.83
N VAL A 106 -14.89 -10.85 4.62
CA VAL A 106 -15.84 -11.46 5.58
C VAL A 106 -16.40 -12.81 5.13
N ALA A 107 -16.04 -13.28 3.93
CA ALA A 107 -16.47 -14.56 3.40
C ALA A 107 -15.87 -15.75 4.18
N GLU A 108 -16.54 -16.90 4.16
CA GLU A 108 -16.09 -18.11 4.83
C GLU A 108 -15.07 -18.89 3.99
N GLU A 109 -15.16 -18.77 2.66
CA GLU A 109 -14.33 -19.51 1.71
C GLU A 109 -13.48 -18.55 0.87
N GLU A 110 -12.16 -18.62 1.00
CA GLU A 110 -11.20 -17.88 0.19
C GLU A 110 -11.22 -18.27 -1.30
N SER A 111 -11.82 -19.41 -1.64
CA SER A 111 -11.77 -20.00 -2.99
C SER A 111 -12.58 -19.25 -4.04
N GLU A 112 -13.52 -18.39 -3.64
CA GLU A 112 -14.40 -17.65 -4.56
C GLU A 112 -13.87 -16.26 -4.98
N ALA A 113 -12.78 -15.78 -4.36
CA ALA A 113 -12.22 -14.46 -4.68
C ALA A 113 -11.59 -14.46 -6.09
N SER A 114 -11.91 -13.45 -6.89
CA SER A 114 -11.24 -13.24 -8.17
C SER A 114 -9.73 -13.01 -7.98
N PRO A 115 -8.88 -13.27 -8.99
CA PRO A 115 -7.44 -13.03 -8.87
C PRO A 115 -7.11 -11.60 -8.41
N ALA A 116 -7.79 -10.59 -8.93
CA ALA A 116 -7.59 -9.20 -8.52
C ALA A 116 -7.99 -8.95 -7.05
N VAL A 117 -9.09 -9.52 -6.58
CA VAL A 117 -9.50 -9.44 -5.17
C VAL A 117 -8.49 -10.14 -4.28
N ARG A 118 -7.96 -11.30 -4.70
CA ARG A 118 -6.92 -12.03 -3.96
C ARG A 118 -5.65 -11.20 -3.79
N GLU A 119 -5.17 -10.55 -4.85
CA GLU A 119 -4.02 -9.65 -4.78
C GLU A 119 -4.22 -8.53 -3.76
N VAL A 120 -5.43 -7.93 -3.72
CA VAL A 120 -5.75 -6.89 -2.75
C VAL A 120 -5.79 -7.44 -1.33
N LEU A 121 -6.40 -8.62 -1.10
CA LEU A 121 -6.45 -9.25 0.23
C LEU A 121 -5.06 -9.67 0.72
N ASN A 122 -4.20 -10.18 -0.16
CA ASN A 122 -2.81 -10.46 0.18
C ASN A 122 -2.07 -9.19 0.64
N TYR A 123 -2.27 -8.06 -0.05
CA TYR A 123 -1.69 -6.80 0.40
C TYR A 123 -2.23 -6.36 1.77
N VAL A 124 -3.53 -6.55 2.04
CA VAL A 124 -4.11 -6.26 3.37
C VAL A 124 -3.42 -7.08 4.45
N GLU A 125 -3.26 -8.40 4.24
CA GLU A 125 -2.55 -9.30 5.17
C GLU A 125 -1.11 -8.84 5.40
N VAL A 126 -0.40 -8.53 4.31
CA VAL A 126 1.00 -8.03 4.35
C VAL A 126 1.10 -6.71 5.12
N ALA A 127 0.21 -5.77 4.87
CA ALA A 127 0.24 -4.47 5.54
C ALA A 127 -0.09 -4.58 7.03
N GLU A 128 -1.09 -5.37 7.41
CA GLU A 128 -1.43 -5.63 8.82
C GLU A 128 -0.23 -6.27 9.54
N LEU A 129 0.36 -7.32 8.96
CA LEU A 129 1.52 -8.02 9.51
C LEU A 129 2.76 -7.10 9.64
N ALA A 130 3.02 -6.26 8.63
CA ALA A 130 4.15 -5.33 8.64
C ALA A 130 3.99 -4.26 9.72
N LEU A 131 2.78 -3.70 9.86
CA LEU A 131 2.47 -2.71 10.89
C LEU A 131 2.59 -3.27 12.31
N ASP A 132 2.20 -4.50 12.53
CA ASP A 132 2.35 -5.16 13.83
C ASP A 132 3.82 -5.44 14.18
N ARG A 133 4.70 -5.61 13.17
CA ARG A 133 6.12 -5.93 13.35
C ARG A 133 7.06 -4.73 13.36
N ILE A 134 6.64 -3.58 12.81
CA ILE A 134 7.54 -2.43 12.59
C ILE A 134 8.15 -1.87 13.88
N GLY A 135 7.46 -1.95 15.01
CA GLY A 135 7.99 -1.58 16.32
C GLY A 135 9.01 -2.57 16.91
N LEU A 136 9.03 -3.81 16.41
CA LEU A 136 9.81 -4.92 16.95
C LEU A 136 11.06 -5.25 16.11
N ARG A 137 11.02 -4.99 14.82
CA ARG A 137 12.07 -5.35 13.86
C ARG A 137 12.38 -4.17 12.93
N PRO A 138 13.65 -3.98 12.51
CA PRO A 138 13.98 -3.00 11.48
C PRO A 138 13.41 -3.41 10.12
N ILE A 139 13.18 -2.44 9.26
CA ILE A 139 12.89 -2.70 7.85
C ILE A 139 14.17 -3.28 7.24
N SER A 140 14.07 -4.46 6.66
CA SER A 140 15.20 -5.18 6.06
C SER A 140 14.77 -5.93 4.81
N VAL A 141 15.72 -6.27 3.96
CA VAL A 141 15.48 -7.12 2.78
C VAL A 141 14.87 -8.45 3.21
N GLY A 142 15.33 -9.04 4.34
CA GLY A 142 14.76 -10.27 4.89
C GLY A 142 13.29 -10.11 5.29
N MET A 143 12.92 -9.00 5.96
CA MET A 143 11.51 -8.71 6.27
C MET A 143 10.69 -8.55 5.00
N LEU A 144 11.19 -7.83 3.99
CA LEU A 144 10.49 -7.63 2.72
C LEU A 144 10.32 -8.94 1.95
N SER A 145 11.30 -9.85 2.02
CA SER A 145 11.21 -11.20 1.45
C SER A 145 10.09 -12.04 2.11
N GLU A 146 9.99 -12.00 3.45
CA GLU A 146 8.88 -12.65 4.16
C GLU A 146 7.51 -12.09 3.72
N LEU A 147 7.39 -10.77 3.62
CA LEU A 147 6.17 -10.08 3.19
C LEU A 147 5.84 -10.36 1.72
N HIS A 148 6.85 -10.38 0.86
CA HIS A 148 6.70 -10.68 -0.57
C HIS A 148 6.10 -12.08 -0.81
N ALA A 149 6.55 -13.10 -0.08
CA ALA A 149 6.01 -14.45 -0.21
C ALA A 149 4.49 -14.51 0.07
N ILE A 150 4.00 -13.68 1.00
CA ILE A 150 2.56 -13.56 1.28
C ILE A 150 1.87 -12.75 0.18
N LEU A 151 2.49 -11.65 -0.25
CA LEU A 151 1.93 -10.70 -1.22
C LEU A 151 1.55 -11.37 -2.55
N VAL A 152 2.40 -12.28 -3.03
CA VAL A 152 2.21 -12.93 -4.33
C VAL A 152 1.49 -14.27 -4.24
N ARG A 153 1.17 -14.76 -3.05
CA ARG A 153 0.58 -16.08 -2.82
C ARG A 153 -0.75 -16.27 -3.58
N GLY A 154 -0.82 -17.30 -4.44
CA GLY A 154 -2.01 -17.61 -5.25
C GLY A 154 -2.35 -16.57 -6.32
N THR A 155 -1.40 -15.72 -6.71
CA THR A 155 -1.50 -14.74 -7.79
C THR A 155 -0.63 -15.17 -8.98
N PRO A 156 -0.70 -14.49 -10.13
CA PRO A 156 0.21 -14.77 -11.25
C PRO A 156 1.70 -14.62 -10.89
N GLY A 157 2.04 -13.81 -9.89
CA GLY A 157 3.40 -13.66 -9.36
C GLY A 157 3.83 -14.77 -8.39
N ASP A 158 2.96 -15.73 -8.05
CA ASP A 158 3.29 -16.86 -7.19
C ASP A 158 4.19 -17.87 -7.93
N SER A 159 5.46 -17.82 -7.66
CA SER A 159 6.49 -18.67 -8.26
C SER A 159 7.32 -19.38 -7.20
N GLN A 160 8.23 -20.27 -7.62
CA GLN A 160 9.18 -20.91 -6.69
C GLN A 160 10.14 -19.88 -6.05
N ASP A 161 10.24 -18.68 -6.63
CA ASP A 161 11.09 -17.60 -6.17
C ASP A 161 10.33 -16.57 -5.31
N ALA A 162 9.05 -16.85 -4.98
CA ALA A 162 8.27 -16.03 -4.06
C ALA A 162 9.01 -15.84 -2.71
N GLY A 163 9.23 -14.60 -2.31
CA GLY A 163 10.01 -14.27 -1.12
C GLY A 163 11.52 -14.26 -1.30
N ARG A 164 12.03 -14.39 -2.51
CA ARG A 164 13.47 -14.33 -2.80
C ARG A 164 13.81 -13.14 -3.67
N VAL A 165 14.99 -12.57 -3.45
CA VAL A 165 15.56 -11.61 -4.40
C VAL A 165 15.76 -12.33 -5.72
N ARG A 166 15.33 -11.71 -6.81
CA ARG A 166 15.30 -12.31 -8.15
C ARG A 166 16.68 -12.77 -8.62
N GLU A 167 16.67 -13.89 -9.30
CA GLU A 167 17.84 -14.47 -9.98
C GLU A 167 17.78 -14.30 -11.51
N ILE A 168 16.69 -13.69 -12.01
CA ILE A 168 16.49 -13.42 -13.43
C ILE A 168 16.52 -11.91 -13.73
N GLN A 169 16.81 -11.58 -15.00
CA GLN A 169 16.71 -10.21 -15.47
C GLN A 169 15.25 -9.86 -15.74
N VAL A 170 14.76 -8.81 -15.09
CA VAL A 170 13.43 -8.24 -15.32
C VAL A 170 13.54 -6.92 -16.09
N VAL A 171 12.43 -6.48 -16.65
CA VAL A 171 12.31 -5.21 -17.38
C VAL A 171 11.03 -4.51 -16.97
N ILE A 172 11.06 -3.17 -16.94
CA ILE A 172 9.90 -2.34 -16.66
C ILE A 172 9.48 -1.63 -17.94
N GLY A 173 8.23 -1.84 -18.33
CA GLY A 173 7.66 -1.31 -19.57
C GLY A 173 6.26 -1.85 -19.81
N PRO A 174 5.68 -1.64 -21.00
CA PRO A 174 4.44 -2.30 -21.39
C PRO A 174 4.53 -3.82 -21.22
N GLU A 175 3.41 -4.45 -20.91
CA GLU A 175 3.35 -5.90 -20.74
C GLU A 175 3.91 -6.63 -21.98
N GLY A 176 4.72 -7.64 -21.74
CA GLY A 176 5.38 -8.38 -22.81
C GLY A 176 6.57 -7.69 -23.45
N SER A 177 7.01 -6.52 -22.97
CA SER A 177 8.18 -5.83 -23.49
C SER A 177 9.41 -6.73 -23.49
N ARG A 178 10.19 -6.67 -24.59
CA ARG A 178 11.56 -7.21 -24.64
C ARG A 178 12.50 -6.21 -23.98
N VAL A 179 13.72 -6.66 -23.68
CA VAL A 179 14.74 -5.81 -23.03
C VAL A 179 15.03 -4.54 -23.85
N GLU A 180 15.02 -4.65 -25.18
CA GLU A 180 15.26 -3.53 -26.11
C GLU A 180 14.13 -2.49 -26.04
N ASP A 181 12.89 -2.95 -25.88
CA ASP A 181 11.67 -2.12 -25.90
C ASP A 181 11.31 -1.62 -24.50
N ALA A 182 12.03 -2.08 -23.45
CA ALA A 182 11.77 -1.72 -22.07
C ALA A 182 11.95 -0.22 -21.83
N ARG A 183 11.14 0.31 -20.95
CA ARG A 183 11.22 1.70 -20.48
C ARG A 183 12.38 1.89 -19.50
N TYR A 184 12.58 0.89 -18.65
CA TYR A 184 13.67 0.82 -17.68
C TYR A 184 14.14 -0.63 -17.54
N VAL A 185 15.43 -0.82 -17.39
CA VAL A 185 16.06 -2.13 -17.16
C VAL A 185 16.84 -2.05 -15.84
N PRO A 186 16.30 -2.65 -14.76
CA PRO A 186 16.92 -2.66 -13.44
C PRO A 186 18.28 -3.38 -13.45
N PRO A 187 19.09 -3.24 -12.37
CA PRO A 187 20.37 -3.90 -12.23
C PRO A 187 20.30 -5.41 -12.55
N PRO A 188 21.36 -6.01 -13.07
CA PRO A 188 21.39 -7.46 -13.24
C PRO A 188 21.29 -8.17 -11.89
N PRO A 189 20.69 -9.38 -11.84
CA PRO A 189 20.68 -10.19 -10.63
C PRO A 189 22.10 -10.56 -10.18
N GLY A 190 22.24 -11.01 -8.94
CA GLY A 190 23.52 -11.38 -8.33
C GLY A 190 24.15 -10.26 -7.51
N ASP A 191 25.48 -10.24 -7.43
CA ASP A 191 26.23 -9.44 -6.46
C ASP A 191 25.93 -7.94 -6.51
N GLN A 192 25.71 -7.36 -7.70
CA GLN A 192 25.43 -5.94 -7.85
C GLN A 192 24.06 -5.57 -7.26
N LEU A 193 23.04 -6.38 -7.50
CA LEU A 193 21.73 -6.18 -6.91
C LEU A 193 21.75 -6.38 -5.39
N VAL A 194 22.41 -7.44 -4.92
CA VAL A 194 22.54 -7.74 -3.48
C VAL A 194 23.29 -6.64 -2.75
N SER A 195 24.40 -6.14 -3.32
CA SER A 195 25.13 -5.00 -2.75
C SER A 195 24.26 -3.75 -2.69
N GLY A 196 23.56 -3.41 -3.78
CA GLY A 196 22.67 -2.25 -3.82
C GLY A 196 21.54 -2.33 -2.78
N LEU A 197 20.99 -3.53 -2.53
CA LEU A 197 19.99 -3.77 -1.50
C LEU A 197 20.57 -3.64 -0.09
N SER A 198 21.79 -4.12 0.14
CA SER A 198 22.49 -3.94 1.42
C SER A 198 22.78 -2.48 1.73
N ASP A 199 23.21 -1.71 0.72
CA ASP A 199 23.42 -0.27 0.83
C ASP A 199 22.09 0.45 1.13
N TRP A 200 21.01 0.11 0.43
CA TRP A 200 19.67 0.64 0.67
C TRP A 200 19.17 0.32 2.09
N GLU A 201 19.30 -0.93 2.54
CA GLU A 201 18.90 -1.36 3.89
C GLU A 201 19.68 -0.57 4.97
N SER A 202 20.98 -0.39 4.77
CA SER A 202 21.80 0.42 5.69
C SER A 202 21.40 1.90 5.68
N TRP A 203 21.08 2.43 4.50
CA TRP A 203 20.72 3.84 4.32
C TRP A 203 19.39 4.20 4.97
N ILE A 204 18.36 3.36 4.87
CA ILE A 204 17.04 3.63 5.44
C ILE A 204 17.02 3.68 6.97
N GLN A 205 18.07 3.16 7.63
CA GLN A 205 18.25 3.28 9.08
C GLN A 205 18.83 4.65 9.50
N ASN A 206 19.24 5.49 8.55
CA ASN A 206 19.78 6.82 8.85
C ASN A 206 18.66 7.78 9.27
N GLU A 207 18.76 8.32 10.49
CA GLU A 207 17.76 9.23 11.09
C GLU A 207 18.05 10.72 10.83
N GLY A 208 19.20 11.04 10.25
CA GLY A 208 19.67 12.43 10.07
C GLY A 208 19.00 13.22 8.93
N ILE A 209 18.08 12.61 8.19
CA ILE A 209 17.40 13.21 7.03
C ILE A 209 15.92 13.45 7.38
N ASP A 210 15.36 14.59 6.92
CA ASP A 210 13.95 14.89 7.03
C ASP A 210 13.08 13.70 6.57
N PRO A 211 12.07 13.26 7.34
CA PRO A 211 11.30 12.06 7.04
C PRO A 211 10.64 12.06 5.65
N VAL A 212 10.11 13.20 5.19
CA VAL A 212 9.46 13.34 3.88
C VAL A 212 10.48 13.15 2.75
N VAL A 213 11.65 13.77 2.88
CA VAL A 213 12.75 13.61 1.92
C VAL A 213 13.27 12.17 1.93
N ALA A 214 13.52 11.63 3.12
CA ALA A 214 14.07 10.28 3.29
C ALA A 214 13.19 9.20 2.63
N VAL A 215 11.87 9.24 2.85
CA VAL A 215 10.98 8.23 2.25
C VAL A 215 10.90 8.38 0.73
N GLY A 216 10.99 9.61 0.19
CA GLY A 216 11.07 9.84 -1.25
C GLY A 216 12.33 9.24 -1.88
N LEU A 217 13.49 9.48 -1.29
CA LEU A 217 14.77 8.93 -1.77
C LEU A 217 14.81 7.40 -1.67
N ALA A 218 14.39 6.86 -0.52
CA ALA A 218 14.38 5.42 -0.28
C ALA A 218 13.41 4.68 -1.22
N HIS A 219 12.24 5.28 -1.49
CA HIS A 219 11.26 4.72 -2.41
C HIS A 219 11.80 4.66 -3.84
N TYR A 220 12.40 5.76 -4.33
CA TYR A 220 13.07 5.75 -5.64
C TYR A 220 14.12 4.65 -5.76
N GLN A 221 15.01 4.54 -4.76
CA GLN A 221 16.09 3.57 -4.81
C GLN A 221 15.57 2.13 -4.82
N PHE A 222 14.54 1.83 -4.03
CA PHE A 222 13.90 0.52 -4.01
C PHE A 222 13.29 0.17 -5.37
N GLU A 223 12.54 1.11 -5.97
CA GLU A 223 11.95 0.93 -7.30
C GLU A 223 13.03 0.78 -8.39
N ALA A 224 14.13 1.52 -8.28
CA ALA A 224 15.25 1.42 -9.23
C ALA A 224 16.00 0.09 -9.12
N LEU A 225 16.18 -0.45 -7.92
CA LEU A 225 16.81 -1.76 -7.69
C LEU A 225 15.89 -2.91 -8.12
N HIS A 226 14.59 -2.77 -7.88
CA HIS A 226 13.56 -3.71 -8.30
C HIS A 226 13.86 -5.16 -7.91
N PRO A 227 13.91 -5.47 -6.59
CA PRO A 227 14.49 -6.70 -6.07
C PRO A 227 13.73 -7.98 -6.37
N PHE A 228 12.45 -7.93 -6.69
CA PHE A 228 11.59 -9.10 -6.90
C PHE A 228 11.10 -9.19 -8.34
N ASP A 229 10.59 -10.36 -8.71
CA ASP A 229 10.04 -10.58 -10.06
C ASP A 229 8.70 -9.85 -10.27
N ASP A 230 7.91 -9.71 -9.21
CA ASP A 230 6.64 -8.98 -9.16
C ASP A 230 6.46 -8.30 -7.79
N GLY A 231 5.46 -7.44 -7.62
CA GLY A 231 5.07 -6.86 -6.33
C GLY A 231 5.98 -5.76 -5.78
N ASN A 232 7.01 -5.35 -6.51
CA ASN A 232 7.95 -4.31 -6.04
C ASN A 232 7.23 -3.01 -5.71
N GLY A 233 6.38 -2.49 -6.61
CA GLY A 233 5.66 -1.25 -6.38
C GLY A 233 4.75 -1.32 -5.14
N ARG A 234 4.03 -2.42 -4.95
CA ARG A 234 3.18 -2.63 -3.76
C ARG A 234 3.99 -2.60 -2.47
N LEU A 235 5.12 -3.31 -2.41
CA LEU A 235 6.02 -3.30 -1.26
C LEU A 235 6.71 -1.94 -1.08
N GLY A 236 7.19 -1.32 -2.15
CA GLY A 236 7.84 -0.01 -2.11
C GLY A 236 6.94 1.06 -1.49
N ARG A 237 5.65 1.08 -1.85
CA ARG A 237 4.68 2.02 -1.27
C ARG A 237 4.34 1.68 0.19
N LEU A 238 4.28 0.41 0.56
CA LEU A 238 4.16 -0.01 1.96
C LEU A 238 5.36 0.48 2.78
N VAL A 239 6.58 0.33 2.27
CA VAL A 239 7.82 0.78 2.92
C VAL A 239 7.80 2.28 3.20
N VAL A 240 7.16 3.11 2.37
CA VAL A 240 6.97 4.55 2.66
C VAL A 240 6.26 4.75 4.00
N VAL A 241 5.13 4.06 4.20
CA VAL A 241 4.36 4.16 5.46
C VAL A 241 5.16 3.60 6.64
N LEU A 242 5.79 2.45 6.47
CA LEU A 242 6.61 1.83 7.52
C LEU A 242 7.79 2.73 7.94
N GLN A 243 8.45 3.39 7.00
CA GLN A 243 9.53 4.33 7.31
C GLN A 243 9.03 5.57 8.05
N LEU A 244 7.85 6.12 7.69
CA LEU A 244 7.26 7.25 8.42
C LEU A 244 6.96 6.87 9.87
N ILE A 245 6.46 5.66 10.11
CA ILE A 245 6.24 5.14 11.46
C ILE A 245 7.58 4.95 12.19
N ARG A 246 8.55 4.34 11.56
CA ARG A 246 9.87 4.08 12.15
C ARG A 246 10.61 5.37 12.54
N ARG A 247 10.41 6.45 11.78
CA ARG A 247 10.97 7.78 12.01
C ARG A 247 10.15 8.65 12.97
N GLY A 248 9.03 8.12 13.52
CA GLY A 248 8.16 8.83 14.45
C GLY A 248 7.34 9.96 13.82
N ALA A 249 7.23 9.99 12.49
CA ALA A 249 6.33 10.94 11.79
C ALA A 249 4.86 10.49 11.83
N LEU A 250 4.61 9.20 12.03
CA LEU A 250 3.31 8.59 12.23
C LEU A 250 3.42 7.49 13.28
N HIS A 251 2.33 7.21 14.01
CA HIS A 251 2.24 6.07 14.93
C HIS A 251 1.30 4.97 14.40
N GLU A 252 0.36 5.32 13.54
CA GLU A 252 -0.64 4.42 12.98
C GLU A 252 -0.59 4.38 11.45
N GLY A 253 -0.95 3.22 10.87
CA GLY A 253 -1.02 3.02 9.42
C GLY A 253 -2.30 3.61 8.79
N LEU A 254 -2.56 4.91 9.00
CA LEU A 254 -3.75 5.60 8.51
C LEU A 254 -3.52 6.32 7.17
N LEU A 255 -2.28 6.52 6.78
CA LEU A 255 -1.90 7.20 5.53
C LEU A 255 -2.23 6.34 4.31
N THR A 256 -2.83 6.94 3.29
CA THR A 256 -3.12 6.33 2.00
C THR A 256 -2.57 7.21 0.88
N ILE A 257 -1.42 6.85 0.33
CA ILE A 257 -0.77 7.62 -0.76
C ILE A 257 -1.15 7.10 -2.14
N SER A 258 -1.45 5.80 -2.25
CA SER A 258 -1.65 5.15 -3.54
C SER A 258 -2.86 5.67 -4.29
N THR A 259 -3.90 6.15 -3.61
CA THR A 259 -5.06 6.77 -4.26
C THR A 259 -4.67 8.03 -5.06
N TRP A 260 -3.79 8.87 -4.52
CA TRP A 260 -3.31 10.06 -5.20
C TRP A 260 -2.35 9.72 -6.34
N LEU A 261 -1.47 8.73 -6.13
CA LEU A 261 -0.52 8.24 -7.14
C LEU A 261 -1.24 7.55 -8.31
N GLU A 262 -2.31 6.78 -8.05
CA GLU A 262 -3.12 6.10 -9.06
C GLU A 262 -3.70 7.09 -10.07
N GLN A 263 -4.26 8.20 -9.60
CA GLN A 263 -4.77 9.27 -10.46
C GLN A 263 -3.67 9.94 -11.30
N ARG A 264 -2.41 9.77 -10.91
CA ARG A 264 -1.21 10.35 -11.55
C ARG A 264 -0.19 9.29 -11.94
N ARG A 265 -0.67 8.08 -12.26
CA ARG A 265 0.18 6.89 -12.53
C ARG A 265 1.30 7.20 -13.51
N LYS A 266 0.98 7.85 -14.64
CA LYS A 266 1.98 8.19 -15.65
C LYS A 266 3.02 9.17 -15.11
N GLU A 267 2.60 10.21 -14.42
CA GLU A 267 3.47 11.24 -13.85
C GLU A 267 4.41 10.62 -12.79
N TYR A 268 3.87 9.77 -11.92
CA TYR A 268 4.64 9.02 -10.93
C TYR A 268 5.76 8.18 -11.59
N GLN A 269 5.42 7.40 -12.62
CA GLN A 269 6.39 6.61 -13.36
C GLN A 269 7.41 7.47 -14.13
N ASP A 270 6.98 8.60 -14.68
CA ASP A 270 7.86 9.54 -15.39
C ASP A 270 8.87 10.19 -14.44
N HIS A 271 8.46 10.53 -13.20
CA HIS A 271 9.36 11.06 -12.18
C HIS A 271 10.42 10.04 -11.74
N LEU A 272 10.05 8.80 -11.47
CA LEU A 272 11.01 7.72 -11.16
C LEU A 272 12.05 7.53 -12.29
N LEU A 273 11.56 7.48 -13.53
CA LEU A 273 12.42 7.34 -14.70
C LEU A 273 13.35 8.53 -14.86
N ARG A 274 12.86 9.75 -14.65
CA ARG A 274 13.64 10.98 -14.76
C ARG A 274 14.81 11.01 -13.79
N VAL A 275 14.62 10.60 -12.53
CA VAL A 275 15.74 10.48 -11.58
C VAL A 275 16.80 9.54 -12.10
N SER A 276 16.39 8.40 -12.65
CA SER A 276 17.33 7.42 -13.25
C SER A 276 18.02 7.93 -14.51
N GLN A 277 17.46 8.94 -15.21
CA GLN A 277 18.06 9.52 -16.39
C GLN A 277 18.98 10.72 -16.09
N THR A 278 18.58 11.56 -15.13
CA THR A 278 19.23 12.87 -14.89
C THR A 278 20.00 12.96 -13.57
N GLY A 279 19.69 12.08 -12.60
CA GLY A 279 20.21 12.19 -11.24
C GLY A 279 19.57 13.31 -10.41
N ASP A 280 18.59 14.04 -10.95
CA ASP A 280 17.93 15.16 -10.31
C ASP A 280 16.78 14.66 -9.41
N PHE A 281 16.99 14.71 -8.10
CA PHE A 281 16.00 14.32 -7.09
C PHE A 281 14.98 15.41 -6.78
N ASP A 282 15.25 16.68 -7.11
CA ASP A 282 14.40 17.80 -6.67
C ASP A 282 12.93 17.68 -7.13
N PRO A 283 12.62 17.45 -8.43
CA PRO A 283 11.24 17.28 -8.87
C PRO A 283 10.55 16.03 -8.28
N TRP A 284 11.32 14.96 -8.04
CA TRP A 284 10.81 13.73 -7.45
C TRP A 284 10.43 13.92 -5.98
N VAL A 285 11.30 14.52 -5.17
CA VAL A 285 11.03 14.81 -3.76
C VAL A 285 9.81 15.73 -3.63
N ARG A 286 9.70 16.74 -4.50
CA ARG A 286 8.53 17.62 -4.57
C ARG A 286 7.24 16.86 -4.85
N PHE A 287 7.25 15.97 -5.84
CA PHE A 287 6.11 15.12 -6.19
C PHE A 287 5.70 14.21 -5.04
N MET A 288 6.66 13.53 -4.40
CA MET A 288 6.39 12.68 -3.24
C MET A 288 5.87 13.46 -2.04
N ALA A 289 6.39 14.65 -1.77
CA ALA A 289 5.89 15.52 -0.73
C ALA A 289 4.41 15.92 -0.98
N GLN A 290 4.05 16.21 -2.23
CA GLN A 290 2.65 16.48 -2.61
C GLN A 290 1.76 15.25 -2.40
N ALA A 291 2.24 14.04 -2.76
CA ALA A 291 1.51 12.79 -2.54
C ALA A 291 1.26 12.53 -1.05
N LEU A 292 2.29 12.68 -0.22
CA LEU A 292 2.21 12.51 1.23
C LEU A 292 1.24 13.51 1.86
N ARG A 293 1.33 14.78 1.48
CA ARG A 293 0.42 15.81 1.93
C ARG A 293 -1.02 15.49 1.56
N ALA A 294 -1.29 15.24 0.28
CA ALA A 294 -2.65 14.97 -0.21
C ALA A 294 -3.24 13.69 0.43
N GLY A 295 -2.42 12.64 0.57
CA GLY A 295 -2.82 11.41 1.25
C GLY A 295 -3.17 11.64 2.72
N ALA A 296 -2.37 12.46 3.43
CA ALA A 296 -2.63 12.79 4.84
C ALA A 296 -3.90 13.66 5.00
N GLU A 297 -4.08 14.68 4.17
CA GLU A 297 -5.29 15.54 4.18
C GLU A 297 -6.55 14.71 3.90
N ALA A 298 -6.54 13.85 2.88
CA ALA A 298 -7.66 12.97 2.57
C ALA A 298 -7.95 11.95 3.69
N ALA A 299 -6.92 11.46 4.38
CA ALA A 299 -7.10 10.57 5.53
C ALA A 299 -7.72 11.29 6.72
N ILE A 300 -7.33 12.53 7.01
CA ILE A 300 -7.93 13.37 8.07
C ILE A 300 -9.42 13.59 7.80
N ASP A 301 -9.78 13.97 6.57
CA ASP A 301 -11.18 14.21 6.19
C ASP A 301 -12.02 12.93 6.31
N ARG A 302 -11.45 11.78 5.94
CA ARG A 302 -12.10 10.48 6.09
C ARG A 302 -12.32 10.12 7.55
N ILE A 303 -11.30 10.31 8.39
CA ILE A 303 -11.39 10.07 9.83
C ILE A 303 -12.51 10.92 10.45
N ALA A 304 -12.56 12.21 10.11
CA ALA A 304 -13.60 13.12 10.61
C ALA A 304 -15.02 12.60 10.25
N ARG A 305 -15.25 12.23 8.97
CA ARG A 305 -16.55 11.68 8.53
C ARG A 305 -16.90 10.37 9.23
N LEU A 306 -15.93 9.46 9.42
CA LEU A 306 -16.18 8.20 10.13
C LEU A 306 -16.52 8.41 11.60
N LEU A 307 -15.90 9.39 12.26
CA LEU A 307 -16.23 9.74 13.65
C LEU A 307 -17.62 10.37 13.78
N GLU A 308 -18.01 11.24 12.85
CA GLU A 308 -19.37 11.78 12.77
C GLU A 308 -20.42 10.65 12.64
N LEU A 309 -20.17 9.68 11.74
CA LEU A 309 -21.02 8.50 11.60
C LEU A 309 -21.06 7.65 12.87
N GLN A 310 -19.92 7.47 13.55
CA GLN A 310 -19.88 6.75 14.82
C GLN A 310 -20.75 7.43 15.90
N ASP A 311 -20.74 8.75 15.98
CA ASP A 311 -21.58 9.49 16.91
C ASP A 311 -23.08 9.36 16.55
N MET A 312 -23.43 9.36 15.28
CA MET A 312 -24.79 9.07 14.80
C MET A 312 -25.22 7.63 15.17
N HIS A 313 -24.34 6.65 15.00
CA HIS A 313 -24.60 5.26 15.42
C HIS A 313 -24.83 5.16 16.93
N ARG A 314 -24.05 5.86 17.75
CA ARG A 314 -24.22 5.93 19.21
C ARG A 314 -25.56 6.53 19.61
N GLU A 315 -26.02 7.57 18.91
CA GLU A 315 -27.34 8.14 19.15
C GLU A 315 -28.44 7.14 18.75
N THR A 316 -28.29 6.43 17.66
CA THR A 316 -29.20 5.35 17.25
C THR A 316 -29.24 4.22 18.29
N ILE A 317 -28.10 3.84 18.89
CA ILE A 317 -28.04 2.84 19.97
C ILE A 317 -28.82 3.31 21.19
N ARG A 318 -28.87 4.61 21.51
CA ARG A 318 -29.59 5.17 22.64
C ARG A 318 -31.09 5.24 22.39
N THR A 319 -31.51 5.62 21.19
CA THR A 319 -32.93 5.82 20.82
C THR A 319 -33.61 4.51 20.43
N TYR A 320 -32.91 3.60 19.78
CA TYR A 320 -33.32 2.24 19.52
C TYR A 320 -32.79 1.31 20.62
N PRO A 321 -33.54 0.33 21.13
CA PRO A 321 -33.09 -0.53 22.21
C PRO A 321 -32.08 -1.57 21.74
N LEU A 322 -31.00 -1.12 21.08
CA LEU A 322 -29.86 -1.97 20.69
C LEU A 322 -29.03 -2.27 21.93
N ARG A 323 -28.86 -3.55 22.24
CA ARG A 323 -28.10 -4.02 23.41
C ARG A 323 -27.21 -5.22 23.01
N GLY A 324 -26.19 -5.48 23.82
CA GLY A 324 -25.29 -6.60 23.62
C GLY A 324 -24.59 -6.55 22.25
N VAL A 325 -24.59 -7.64 21.51
CA VAL A 325 -23.90 -7.77 20.23
C VAL A 325 -24.37 -6.74 19.19
N ALA A 326 -25.66 -6.41 19.15
CA ALA A 326 -26.16 -5.41 18.19
C ALA A 326 -25.54 -4.03 18.42
N ALA A 327 -25.35 -3.62 19.68
CA ALA A 327 -24.69 -2.36 19.99
C ALA A 327 -23.19 -2.41 19.65
N GLN A 328 -22.52 -3.53 19.92
CA GLN A 328 -21.10 -3.71 19.58
C GLN A 328 -20.87 -3.66 18.06
N ILE A 329 -21.72 -4.35 17.28
CA ILE A 329 -21.63 -4.29 15.82
C ILE A 329 -21.83 -2.83 15.35
N ALA A 330 -22.84 -2.12 15.86
CA ALA A 330 -23.13 -0.73 15.48
C ALA A 330 -21.94 0.21 15.73
N GLU A 331 -21.25 0.07 16.87
CA GLU A 331 -20.05 0.86 17.18
C GLU A 331 -18.87 0.52 16.26
N ASP A 332 -18.74 -0.75 15.85
CA ASP A 332 -17.65 -1.25 15.02
C ASP A 332 -17.86 -1.01 13.51
N LEU A 333 -19.07 -0.60 13.06
CA LEU A 333 -19.38 -0.42 11.64
C LEU A 333 -18.40 0.51 10.92
N ILE A 334 -17.87 1.53 11.59
CA ILE A 334 -16.88 2.45 11.00
C ILE A 334 -15.60 1.75 10.52
N GLY A 335 -15.24 0.63 11.14
CA GLY A 335 -14.09 -0.20 10.74
C GLY A 335 -14.48 -1.49 10.04
N ARG A 336 -15.75 -1.88 10.10
CA ARG A 336 -16.30 -3.13 9.55
C ARG A 336 -17.66 -2.87 8.90
N PRO A 337 -17.69 -2.15 7.79
CA PRO A 337 -18.94 -1.75 7.15
C PRO A 337 -19.70 -2.90 6.48
N VAL A 338 -19.04 -4.04 6.28
CA VAL A 338 -19.64 -5.26 5.72
C VAL A 338 -19.71 -6.33 6.80
N VAL A 339 -20.87 -6.93 6.99
CA VAL A 339 -21.17 -7.89 8.05
C VAL A 339 -21.91 -9.10 7.48
N THR A 340 -21.48 -10.30 7.88
CA THR A 340 -22.25 -11.54 7.70
C THR A 340 -22.58 -12.15 9.06
N PRO A 341 -23.66 -12.94 9.19
CA PRO A 341 -23.98 -13.61 10.48
C PRO A 341 -22.84 -14.48 10.99
N THR A 342 -22.13 -15.17 10.11
CA THR A 342 -21.01 -16.04 10.46
C THR A 342 -19.78 -15.24 10.91
N ALA A 343 -19.41 -14.17 10.18
CA ALA A 343 -18.32 -13.31 10.58
C ALA A 343 -18.63 -12.63 11.93
N ALA A 344 -19.85 -12.14 12.12
CA ALA A 344 -20.28 -11.55 13.39
C ALA A 344 -20.24 -12.55 14.54
N ALA A 345 -20.71 -13.80 14.33
CA ALA A 345 -20.63 -14.85 15.34
C ALA A 345 -19.20 -15.11 15.80
N ARG A 346 -18.25 -15.18 14.85
CA ARG A 346 -16.82 -15.39 15.12
C ARG A 346 -16.17 -14.18 15.81
N ILE A 347 -16.44 -12.95 15.34
CA ILE A 347 -15.78 -11.75 15.84
C ILE A 347 -16.23 -11.41 17.28
N TYR A 348 -17.52 -11.62 17.58
CA TYR A 348 -18.10 -11.26 18.88
C TYR A 348 -18.28 -12.45 19.82
N ASP A 349 -17.78 -13.62 19.45
CA ASP A 349 -17.84 -14.87 20.22
C ASP A 349 -19.27 -15.20 20.69
N VAL A 350 -20.20 -15.23 19.72
CA VAL A 350 -21.62 -15.54 19.99
C VAL A 350 -22.13 -16.61 19.01
N SER A 351 -23.31 -17.19 19.32
CA SER A 351 -23.95 -18.12 18.39
C SER A 351 -24.36 -17.43 17.08
N TYR A 352 -24.39 -18.18 15.98
CA TYR A 352 -24.91 -17.70 14.69
C TYR A 352 -26.32 -17.09 14.84
N GLN A 353 -27.19 -17.71 15.64
CA GLN A 353 -28.54 -17.23 15.87
C GLN A 353 -28.55 -15.86 16.60
N ALA A 354 -27.66 -15.65 17.57
CA ALA A 354 -27.52 -14.37 18.25
C ALA A 354 -27.00 -13.28 17.30
N ALA A 355 -26.00 -13.60 16.50
CA ALA A 355 -25.46 -12.70 15.48
C ALA A 355 -26.52 -12.31 14.43
N ASN A 356 -27.25 -13.30 13.90
CA ASN A 356 -28.32 -13.04 12.92
C ASN A 356 -29.46 -12.19 13.51
N SER A 357 -29.84 -12.43 14.78
CA SER A 357 -30.84 -11.60 15.48
C SER A 357 -30.34 -10.18 15.74
N ALA A 358 -29.04 -10.00 16.03
CA ALA A 358 -28.42 -8.68 16.16
C ALA A 358 -28.44 -7.91 14.84
N ILE A 359 -28.08 -8.56 13.74
CA ILE A 359 -28.12 -7.96 12.39
C ILE A 359 -29.54 -7.57 11.99
N ALA A 360 -30.56 -8.39 12.29
CA ALA A 360 -31.96 -8.05 12.02
C ALA A 360 -32.38 -6.76 12.74
N ARG A 361 -31.93 -6.54 13.98
CA ARG A 361 -32.17 -5.30 14.72
C ARG A 361 -31.46 -4.09 14.12
N LEU A 362 -30.28 -4.29 13.56
CA LEU A 362 -29.52 -3.23 12.89
C LEU A 362 -30.16 -2.83 11.55
N LEU A 363 -30.80 -3.79 10.84
CA LEU A 363 -31.62 -3.51 9.68
C LEU A 363 -32.86 -2.69 10.05
N GLU A 364 -33.58 -3.08 11.14
CA GLU A 364 -34.75 -2.34 11.64
C GLU A 364 -34.35 -0.90 12.09
N ALA A 365 -33.14 -0.74 12.62
CA ALA A 365 -32.61 0.56 13.03
C ALA A 365 -32.05 1.39 11.86
N GLY A 366 -32.00 0.85 10.63
CA GLY A 366 -31.50 1.53 9.45
C GLY A 366 -29.99 1.72 9.41
N LEU A 367 -29.22 0.93 10.18
CA LEU A 367 -27.76 0.99 10.21
C LEU A 367 -27.10 0.04 9.19
N LEU A 368 -27.84 -0.94 8.69
CA LEU A 368 -27.43 -1.91 7.68
C LEU A 368 -28.50 -2.08 6.61
N ASP A 369 -28.05 -2.38 5.39
CA ASP A 369 -28.86 -2.82 4.28
C ASP A 369 -28.42 -4.22 3.83
N GLU A 370 -29.35 -5.07 3.37
CA GLU A 370 -29.01 -6.35 2.78
C GLU A 370 -28.72 -6.22 1.29
N VAL A 371 -27.52 -6.65 0.84
CA VAL A 371 -27.11 -6.46 -0.58
C VAL A 371 -27.24 -7.73 -1.43
N THR A 372 -27.39 -8.91 -0.84
CA THR A 372 -27.34 -10.18 -1.58
C THR A 372 -28.71 -10.74 -1.99
N GLY A 373 -29.76 -10.49 -1.24
CA GLY A 373 -31.11 -11.08 -1.47
C GLY A 373 -31.12 -12.62 -1.47
N ARG A 374 -30.07 -13.27 -0.94
CA ARG A 374 -29.90 -14.73 -0.93
C ARG A 374 -30.50 -15.33 0.34
N ARG A 375 -30.93 -16.59 0.27
CA ARG A 375 -31.41 -17.32 1.46
C ARG A 375 -30.26 -17.72 2.41
N TYR A 376 -29.08 -17.98 1.86
CA TYR A 376 -27.85 -18.35 2.58
C TYR A 376 -26.70 -17.44 2.15
N GLY A 377 -25.72 -17.25 3.01
CA GLY A 377 -24.58 -16.36 2.72
C GLY A 377 -25.01 -14.89 2.56
N ARG A 378 -25.94 -14.44 3.40
CA ARG A 378 -26.44 -13.05 3.38
C ARG A 378 -25.34 -12.08 3.78
N VAL A 379 -25.17 -11.03 3.00
CA VAL A 379 -24.22 -9.94 3.26
C VAL A 379 -24.99 -8.66 3.56
N PHE A 380 -24.58 -7.96 4.60
CA PHE A 380 -25.17 -6.73 5.07
C PHE A 380 -24.13 -5.62 5.09
N VAL A 381 -24.53 -4.42 4.71
CA VAL A 381 -23.62 -3.30 4.46
C VAL A 381 -24.14 -2.04 5.13
N SER A 382 -23.24 -1.27 5.77
CA SER A 382 -23.49 0.10 6.15
C SER A 382 -23.10 1.01 4.99
N GLY A 383 -24.09 1.45 4.20
CA GLY A 383 -23.90 2.23 2.98
C GLY A 383 -23.20 3.57 3.25
N ASP A 384 -23.61 4.26 4.32
CA ASP A 384 -23.04 5.57 4.70
C ASP A 384 -21.56 5.45 5.07
N VAL A 385 -21.18 4.39 5.81
CA VAL A 385 -19.78 4.12 6.15
C VAL A 385 -18.96 3.76 4.91
N LEU A 386 -19.50 2.93 4.02
CA LEU A 386 -18.84 2.64 2.73
C LEU A 386 -18.56 3.90 1.92
N ASN A 387 -19.56 4.77 1.81
CA ASN A 387 -19.41 6.05 1.11
C ASN A 387 -18.35 6.94 1.77
N ALA A 388 -18.30 6.99 3.11
CA ALA A 388 -17.31 7.76 3.84
C ALA A 388 -15.87 7.22 3.66
N ILE A 389 -15.71 5.90 3.50
CA ILE A 389 -14.42 5.28 3.25
C ILE A 389 -13.95 5.53 1.81
N GLN A 390 -14.85 5.46 0.84
CA GLN A 390 -14.52 5.61 -0.59
C GLN A 390 -14.31 7.09 -0.99
N GLY A 391 -15.08 7.98 -0.41
CA GLY A 391 -15.21 9.42 -0.68
C GLY A 391 -14.16 10.24 -0.47
#